data_c7e97d1e6443828063b826504165330e
#
_entry.id   c7e97d1e6443828063b826504165330e
#
_cell.length_a   1.000
_cell.length_b   1.000
_cell.length_c   1.000
_cell.angle_alpha   90.00
_cell.angle_beta   90.00
_cell.angle_gamma   90.00
#
_symmetry.space_group_name_H-M   'P 1'
#
loop_
_entity.id
_entity.type
_entity.pdbx_description
1 polymer ?
#
loop_
_entity_poly.entity_id
_entity_poly.type
_entity_poly.pdbx_seq_one_letter_code
_entity_poly.pdbx_strand_id
1 'polypeptide(L)'
;LRRLQTDYIDLYQIHWPERPTNFFGKRGYFYKHDDRWEENFEEILDALQGHKIKGNIRHVGVSNETPWGTMKYLSFSSERFPRIRTIQNPYSLLNRTFEVGNAEVCHRENIGLLAYSPLAFGVLTGKYRHGEKPQNSRLALFPHYDRYSSKSCKKSVEAYYNIAEKNGLSLTQLALAFVNDRPFLTSNIIGATNLSQLKENIDSIFIKLDDSILNEINEVHEAIPN
;
A
#
# COMPACT_ATOMS: atom_id res chain seq x y z
N LEU A 1 20.44 2.00 13.10
CA LEU A 1 20.98 3.36 13.29
C LEU A 1 22.33 3.54 12.59
N ARG A 2 23.33 2.69 12.89
CA ARG A 2 24.69 2.79 12.32
C ARG A 2 24.69 2.85 10.78
N ARG A 3 23.89 2.02 10.07
CA ARG A 3 23.81 2.01 8.60
C ARG A 3 23.15 3.28 8.04
N LEU A 4 22.24 3.88 8.79
CA LEU A 4 21.51 5.09 8.41
C LEU A 4 22.27 6.37 8.81
N GLN A 5 23.38 6.22 9.54
CA GLN A 5 24.17 7.35 10.07
C GLN A 5 23.30 8.35 10.84
N THR A 6 22.44 7.84 11.72
CA THR A 6 21.53 8.63 12.55
C THR A 6 21.45 8.02 13.95
N ASP A 7 21.08 8.84 14.93
CA ASP A 7 20.94 8.43 16.33
C ASP A 7 19.53 7.90 16.63
N TYR A 8 18.55 8.13 15.75
CA TYR A 8 17.17 7.70 15.94
C TYR A 8 16.48 7.43 14.61
N ILE A 9 15.32 6.78 14.68
CA ILE A 9 14.39 6.54 13.56
C ILE A 9 13.07 7.23 13.90
N ASP A 10 12.56 8.07 13.02
CA ASP A 10 11.29 8.77 13.26
C ASP A 10 10.12 7.80 13.29
N LEU A 11 10.05 6.87 12.33
CA LEU A 11 9.00 5.87 12.23
C LEU A 11 9.60 4.48 12.01
N TYR A 12 9.44 3.60 12.99
CA TYR A 12 9.79 2.19 12.87
C TYR A 12 8.53 1.36 12.58
N GLN A 13 8.58 0.52 11.54
CA GLN A 13 7.42 -0.26 11.12
C GLN A 13 7.70 -1.76 11.21
N ILE A 14 6.75 -2.50 11.80
CA ILE A 14 6.73 -3.96 11.77
C ILE A 14 6.38 -4.39 10.34
N HIS A 15 7.26 -5.18 9.68
CA HIS A 15 7.20 -5.38 8.23
C HIS A 15 6.00 -6.21 7.77
N TRP A 16 5.62 -7.25 8.52
CA TRP A 16 4.43 -8.07 8.28
C TRP A 16 3.99 -8.80 9.55
N PRO A 17 2.73 -9.29 9.57
CA PRO A 17 2.24 -10.14 10.65
C PRO A 17 3.05 -11.43 10.75
N GLU A 18 3.39 -11.86 11.96
CA GLU A 18 4.03 -13.16 12.19
C GLU A 18 3.03 -14.32 12.02
N ARG A 19 1.77 -14.09 12.39
CA ARG A 19 0.70 -15.07 12.25
C ARG A 19 0.34 -15.39 10.80
N PRO A 20 -0.16 -16.59 10.50
CA PRO A 20 -0.72 -16.94 9.21
C PRO A 20 -1.93 -16.07 8.87
N THR A 21 -1.82 -15.19 7.89
CA THR A 21 -2.90 -14.33 7.42
C THR A 21 -2.73 -13.96 5.94
N ASN A 22 -3.65 -13.15 5.42
CA ASN A 22 -3.67 -12.74 4.02
C ASN A 22 -2.86 -11.46 3.78
N PHE A 23 -1.61 -11.62 3.42
CA PHE A 23 -0.72 -10.53 2.98
C PHE A 23 0.06 -10.91 1.72
N PHE A 24 0.78 -9.97 1.13
CA PHE A 24 1.58 -10.15 -0.09
C PHE A 24 0.83 -10.78 -1.28
N GLY A 25 -0.41 -10.31 -1.51
CA GLY A 25 -1.22 -10.72 -2.68
C GLY A 25 -2.20 -11.86 -2.41
N LYS A 26 -2.23 -12.40 -1.22
CA LYS A 26 -3.31 -13.30 -0.80
C LYS A 26 -4.57 -12.47 -0.55
N ARG A 27 -5.67 -12.81 -1.22
CA ARG A 27 -6.93 -12.03 -1.17
C ARG A 27 -7.93 -12.52 -0.13
N GLY A 28 -7.74 -13.69 0.45
CA GLY A 28 -8.65 -14.28 1.42
C GLY A 28 -7.94 -14.89 2.61
N TYR A 29 -8.62 -14.93 3.73
CA TYR A 29 -8.17 -15.65 4.91
C TYR A 29 -8.60 -17.11 4.82
N PHE A 30 -7.64 -18.01 4.92
CA PHE A 30 -7.89 -19.46 4.95
C PHE A 30 -7.63 -19.99 6.35
N TYR A 31 -8.69 -20.40 7.02
CA TYR A 31 -8.60 -21.01 8.33
C TYR A 31 -7.81 -22.33 8.28
N LYS A 32 -6.94 -22.51 9.25
CA LYS A 32 -6.18 -23.76 9.46
C LYS A 32 -6.43 -24.27 10.87
N HIS A 33 -6.80 -25.55 10.99
CA HIS A 33 -7.02 -26.20 12.28
C HIS A 33 -5.77 -26.36 13.13
N ASP A 34 -4.60 -26.38 12.50
CA ASP A 34 -3.29 -26.58 13.12
C ASP A 34 -2.48 -25.29 13.27
N ASP A 35 -3.17 -24.14 13.20
CA ASP A 35 -2.54 -22.85 13.47
C ASP A 35 -2.06 -22.82 14.93
N ARG A 36 -0.74 -22.85 15.11
CA ARG A 36 -0.07 -22.85 16.41
C ARG A 36 0.47 -21.48 16.80
N TRP A 37 0.09 -20.41 16.07
CA TRP A 37 0.55 -19.10 16.44
C TRP A 37 0.01 -18.70 17.81
N GLU A 38 0.91 -18.27 18.69
CA GLU A 38 0.59 -17.71 19.99
C GLU A 38 0.57 -16.18 19.91
N GLU A 39 -0.36 -15.54 20.63
CA GLU A 39 -0.51 -14.09 20.62
C GLU A 39 0.69 -13.43 21.30
N ASN A 40 1.42 -12.57 20.54
CA ASN A 40 2.66 -11.92 20.99
C ASN A 40 2.65 -10.39 20.82
N PHE A 41 1.47 -9.76 20.71
CA PHE A 41 1.36 -8.31 20.52
C PHE A 41 1.97 -7.52 21.68
N GLU A 42 1.77 -7.95 22.94
CA GLU A 42 2.33 -7.28 24.10
C GLU A 42 3.86 -7.35 24.10
N GLU A 43 4.43 -8.51 23.79
CA GLU A 43 5.89 -8.68 23.73
C GLU A 43 6.52 -7.75 22.68
N ILE A 44 5.91 -7.69 21.49
CA ILE A 44 6.37 -6.78 20.43
C ILE A 44 6.28 -5.32 20.87
N LEU A 45 5.16 -4.91 21.47
CA LEU A 45 4.96 -3.54 21.91
C LEU A 45 5.88 -3.16 23.07
N ASP A 46 6.17 -4.09 23.97
CA ASP A 46 7.12 -3.88 25.08
C ASP A 46 8.54 -3.65 24.56
N ALA A 47 8.98 -4.48 23.60
CA ALA A 47 10.26 -4.30 22.95
C ALA A 47 10.36 -2.92 22.23
N LEU A 48 9.31 -2.51 21.52
CA LEU A 48 9.25 -1.21 20.85
C LEU A 48 9.25 -0.05 21.87
N GLN A 49 8.52 -0.19 22.97
CA GLN A 49 8.53 0.80 24.04
C GLN A 49 9.93 0.97 24.67
N GLY A 50 10.65 -0.12 24.89
CA GLY A 50 12.03 -0.09 25.33
C GLY A 50 12.93 0.73 24.40
N HIS A 51 12.73 0.63 23.09
CA HIS A 51 13.47 1.44 22.11
C HIS A 51 13.00 2.90 22.07
N LYS A 52 11.74 3.18 22.33
CA LYS A 52 11.24 4.56 22.47
C LYS A 52 11.83 5.25 23.70
N ILE A 53 11.85 4.59 24.84
CA ILE A 53 12.43 5.13 26.08
C ILE A 53 13.91 5.45 25.90
N LYS A 54 14.64 4.62 25.15
CA LYS A 54 16.06 4.85 24.81
C LYS A 54 16.26 5.95 23.76
N GLY A 55 15.20 6.52 23.20
CA GLY A 55 15.27 7.52 22.13
C GLY A 55 15.68 6.98 20.76
N ASN A 56 15.79 5.65 20.58
CA ASN A 56 16.19 5.03 19.33
C ASN A 56 15.12 5.14 18.23
N ILE A 57 13.84 5.17 18.62
CA ILE A 57 12.69 5.34 17.73
C ILE A 57 11.70 6.35 18.32
N ARG A 58 10.99 7.10 17.45
CA ARG A 58 10.00 8.09 17.89
C ARG A 58 8.57 7.54 17.80
N HIS A 59 8.22 7.00 16.66
CA HIS A 59 6.88 6.49 16.35
C HIS A 59 6.93 5.05 15.85
N VAL A 60 5.83 4.36 16.01
CA VAL A 60 5.66 2.95 15.62
C VAL A 60 4.54 2.86 14.60
N GLY A 61 4.73 2.02 13.58
CA GLY A 61 3.73 1.64 12.61
C GLY A 61 3.75 0.13 12.34
N VAL A 62 2.77 -0.33 11.60
CA VAL A 62 2.67 -1.70 11.12
C VAL A 62 2.66 -1.74 9.60
N SER A 63 2.86 -2.89 9.00
CA SER A 63 2.82 -3.08 7.55
C SER A 63 2.23 -4.44 7.21
N ASN A 64 1.51 -4.50 6.07
CA ASN A 64 0.83 -5.71 5.61
C ASN A 64 -0.16 -6.28 6.63
N GLU A 65 -0.69 -5.42 7.49
CA GLU A 65 -1.58 -5.80 8.58
C GLU A 65 -3.04 -5.83 8.11
N THR A 66 -3.80 -6.73 8.72
CA THR A 66 -5.25 -6.84 8.52
C THR A 66 -6.00 -5.87 9.45
N PRO A 67 -7.31 -5.59 9.21
CA PRO A 67 -8.11 -4.79 10.12
C PRO A 67 -8.12 -5.35 11.56
N TRP A 68 -8.21 -6.69 11.70
CA TRP A 68 -8.17 -7.32 13.01
C TRP A 68 -6.85 -7.07 13.75
N GLY A 69 -5.71 -7.31 13.10
CA GLY A 69 -4.41 -7.10 13.74
C GLY A 69 -4.11 -5.63 14.01
N THR A 70 -4.54 -4.73 13.13
CA THR A 70 -4.44 -3.29 13.35
C THR A 70 -5.21 -2.88 14.61
N MET A 71 -6.47 -3.29 14.75
CA MET A 71 -7.29 -3.04 15.94
C MET A 71 -6.71 -3.69 17.19
N LYS A 72 -6.11 -4.87 17.06
CA LYS A 72 -5.48 -5.57 18.16
C LYS A 72 -4.27 -4.77 18.70
N TYR A 73 -3.36 -4.30 17.85
CA TYR A 73 -2.29 -3.38 18.27
C TYR A 73 -2.82 -2.11 18.91
N LEU A 74 -3.91 -1.54 18.38
CA LEU A 74 -4.50 -0.33 18.94
C LEU A 74 -5.13 -0.55 20.31
N SER A 75 -5.72 -1.72 20.56
CA SER A 75 -6.35 -2.07 21.84
C SER A 75 -5.35 -2.13 23.01
N PHE A 76 -4.08 -2.36 22.74
CA PHE A 76 -3.01 -2.33 23.74
C PHE A 76 -2.45 -0.91 23.99
N SER A 77 -2.88 0.09 23.23
CA SER A 77 -2.35 1.46 23.39
C SER A 77 -2.63 2.02 24.77
N SER A 78 -1.60 2.39 25.49
CA SER A 78 -1.65 2.87 26.87
C SER A 78 -0.41 3.70 27.20
N GLU A 79 -0.26 4.16 28.42
CA GLU A 79 1.00 4.75 28.90
C GLU A 79 2.16 3.76 28.84
N ARG A 80 1.87 2.47 29.04
CA ARG A 80 2.87 1.40 28.98
C ARG A 80 3.30 1.05 27.55
N PHE A 81 2.38 1.04 26.58
CA PHE A 81 2.64 0.59 25.21
C PHE A 81 2.45 1.69 24.18
N PRO A 82 3.34 1.79 23.17
CA PRO A 82 3.25 2.82 22.15
C PRO A 82 2.02 2.58 21.26
N ARG A 83 1.27 3.65 20.98
CA ARG A 83 0.23 3.60 19.96
C ARG A 83 0.87 3.55 18.56
N ILE A 84 0.40 2.65 17.71
CA ILE A 84 0.75 2.67 16.29
C ILE A 84 0.16 3.91 15.62
N ARG A 85 0.93 4.53 14.70
CA ARG A 85 0.58 5.79 14.02
C ARG A 85 0.24 5.59 12.55
N THR A 86 0.78 4.55 11.94
CA THR A 86 0.64 4.29 10.50
C THR A 86 0.48 2.81 10.22
N ILE A 87 -0.14 2.53 9.08
CA ILE A 87 -0.14 1.22 8.45
C ILE A 87 0.43 1.36 7.03
N GLN A 88 1.43 0.55 6.67
CA GLN A 88 1.97 0.52 5.33
C GLN A 88 1.46 -0.71 4.58
N ASN A 89 0.48 -0.52 3.70
CA ASN A 89 -0.16 -1.60 2.95
C ASN A 89 -0.18 -1.30 1.44
N PRO A 90 -0.34 -2.33 0.59
CA PRO A 90 -0.50 -2.11 -0.84
C PRO A 90 -1.82 -1.40 -1.12
N TYR A 91 -1.76 -0.38 -1.97
CA TYR A 91 -2.97 0.30 -2.42
C TYR A 91 -2.76 0.89 -3.83
N SER A 92 -3.66 0.59 -4.75
CA SER A 92 -3.63 1.07 -6.13
C SER A 92 -4.96 0.80 -6.83
N LEU A 93 -5.13 1.29 -8.05
CA LEU A 93 -6.28 0.94 -8.91
C LEU A 93 -6.44 -0.57 -9.14
N LEU A 94 -5.37 -1.37 -9.03
CA LEU A 94 -5.41 -2.83 -9.15
C LEU A 94 -5.38 -3.57 -7.81
N ASN A 95 -5.47 -2.85 -6.70
CA ASN A 95 -5.58 -3.44 -5.37
C ASN A 95 -6.27 -2.45 -4.42
N ARG A 96 -7.56 -2.59 -4.29
CA ARG A 96 -8.41 -1.77 -3.41
C ARG A 96 -8.86 -2.51 -2.15
N THR A 97 -8.24 -3.64 -1.82
CA THR A 97 -8.60 -4.46 -0.65
C THR A 97 -8.50 -3.69 0.68
N PHE A 98 -7.68 -2.63 0.73
CA PHE A 98 -7.57 -1.76 1.89
C PHE A 98 -8.90 -1.06 2.24
N GLU A 99 -9.71 -0.75 1.24
CA GLU A 99 -11.00 -0.08 1.40
C GLU A 99 -12.04 -0.94 2.14
N VAL A 100 -11.89 -2.27 2.13
CA VAL A 100 -12.86 -3.21 2.71
C VAL A 100 -12.93 -3.13 4.23
N GLY A 101 -11.85 -2.70 4.90
CA GLY A 101 -11.87 -2.60 6.37
C GLY A 101 -10.82 -1.65 6.94
N ASN A 102 -9.57 -1.69 6.46
CA ASN A 102 -8.51 -0.85 7.00
C ASN A 102 -8.75 0.65 6.78
N ALA A 103 -9.45 1.05 5.71
CA ALA A 103 -9.79 2.45 5.47
C ALA A 103 -10.67 3.01 6.59
N GLU A 104 -11.68 2.26 7.04
CA GLU A 104 -12.51 2.66 8.17
C GLU A 104 -11.70 2.72 9.48
N VAL A 105 -10.85 1.71 9.73
CA VAL A 105 -9.96 1.72 10.90
C VAL A 105 -9.06 2.95 10.89
N CYS A 106 -8.45 3.29 9.75
CA CYS A 106 -7.61 4.48 9.62
C CYS A 106 -8.37 5.75 9.97
N HIS A 107 -9.58 5.90 9.45
CA HIS A 107 -10.40 7.08 9.69
C HIS A 107 -10.81 7.20 11.16
N ARG A 108 -11.36 6.13 11.75
CA ARG A 108 -11.88 6.15 13.12
C ARG A 108 -10.79 6.22 14.18
N GLU A 109 -9.66 5.57 13.92
CA GLU A 109 -8.54 5.48 14.85
C GLU A 109 -7.46 6.54 14.61
N ASN A 110 -7.65 7.43 13.63
CA ASN A 110 -6.69 8.48 13.28
C ASN A 110 -5.28 7.92 13.09
N ILE A 111 -5.15 6.88 12.30
CA ILE A 111 -3.89 6.34 11.80
C ILE A 111 -3.82 6.50 10.29
N GLY A 112 -2.61 6.65 9.75
CA GLY A 112 -2.44 6.99 8.33
C GLY A 112 -1.95 5.82 7.49
N LEU A 113 -2.48 5.70 6.25
CA LEU A 113 -1.95 4.78 5.25
C LEU A 113 -0.67 5.35 4.62
N LEU A 114 0.38 4.54 4.61
CA LEU A 114 1.52 4.68 3.71
C LEU A 114 1.32 3.69 2.57
N ALA A 115 0.83 4.16 1.41
CA ALA A 115 0.48 3.30 0.29
C ALA A 115 1.73 2.85 -0.46
N TYR A 116 2.00 1.55 -0.53
CA TYR A 116 3.06 1.04 -1.39
C TYR A 116 2.51 0.39 -2.67
N SER A 117 3.34 0.31 -3.71
CA SER A 117 3.01 -0.20 -5.04
C SER A 117 1.81 0.51 -5.71
N PRO A 118 1.73 1.85 -5.66
CA PRO A 118 0.62 2.59 -6.27
C PRO A 118 0.54 2.38 -7.78
N LEU A 119 1.66 2.04 -8.41
CA LEU A 119 1.74 1.69 -9.84
C LEU A 119 1.75 0.17 -10.11
N ALA A 120 1.34 -0.66 -9.12
CA ALA A 120 1.19 -2.10 -9.28
C ALA A 120 2.42 -2.76 -9.96
N PHE A 121 3.62 -2.57 -9.40
CA PHE A 121 4.91 -3.03 -9.97
C PHE A 121 5.22 -2.46 -11.36
N GLY A 122 4.65 -1.32 -11.71
CA GLY A 122 4.81 -0.65 -13.00
C GLY A 122 3.76 -1.08 -14.05
N VAL A 123 2.80 -1.92 -13.70
CA VAL A 123 1.71 -2.32 -14.61
C VAL A 123 0.82 -1.13 -14.95
N LEU A 124 0.55 -0.27 -13.97
CA LEU A 124 -0.22 0.96 -14.15
C LEU A 124 0.56 2.14 -14.79
N THR A 125 1.75 1.89 -15.34
CA THR A 125 2.39 2.83 -16.27
C THR A 125 2.02 2.59 -17.73
N GLY A 126 1.32 1.50 -18.02
CA GLY A 126 0.96 1.09 -19.37
C GLY A 126 2.07 0.38 -20.16
N LYS A 127 3.33 0.39 -19.69
CA LYS A 127 4.48 -0.15 -20.43
C LYS A 127 4.46 -1.67 -20.70
N TYR A 128 3.54 -2.40 -20.06
CA TYR A 128 3.37 -3.84 -20.27
C TYR A 128 2.11 -4.18 -21.09
N ARG A 129 1.42 -3.17 -21.61
CA ARG A 129 0.27 -3.35 -22.49
C ARG A 129 0.68 -4.12 -23.74
N HIS A 130 -0.27 -4.78 -24.36
CA HIS A 130 -0.06 -5.59 -25.59
C HIS A 130 1.00 -6.69 -25.45
N GLY A 131 1.35 -7.10 -24.22
CA GLY A 131 2.36 -8.13 -23.95
C GLY A 131 3.80 -7.66 -23.99
N GLU A 132 4.02 -6.35 -24.07
CA GLU A 132 5.37 -5.79 -24.05
C GLU A 132 6.07 -6.04 -22.71
N LYS A 133 7.38 -6.21 -22.75
CA LYS A 133 8.26 -6.35 -21.59
C LYS A 133 9.56 -5.56 -21.87
N PRO A 134 9.55 -4.24 -21.68
CA PRO A 134 10.73 -3.43 -21.94
C PRO A 134 11.95 -3.96 -21.18
N GLN A 135 13.09 -3.99 -21.85
CA GLN A 135 14.37 -4.38 -21.25
C GLN A 135 14.63 -3.51 -20.00
N ASN A 136 15.17 -4.08 -18.94
CA ASN A 136 15.40 -3.42 -17.65
C ASN A 136 14.13 -3.01 -16.88
N SER A 137 12.93 -3.41 -17.34
CA SER A 137 11.72 -3.25 -16.55
C SER A 137 11.62 -4.30 -15.43
N ARG A 138 10.84 -4.00 -14.38
CA ARG A 138 10.72 -4.90 -13.22
C ARG A 138 10.27 -6.32 -13.61
N LEU A 139 9.27 -6.47 -14.47
CA LEU A 139 8.77 -7.79 -14.88
C LEU A 139 9.71 -8.51 -15.86
N ALA A 140 10.61 -7.81 -16.54
CA ALA A 140 11.66 -8.42 -17.35
C ALA A 140 12.80 -8.96 -16.46
N LEU A 141 13.23 -8.18 -15.46
CA LEU A 141 14.31 -8.54 -14.55
C LEU A 141 13.87 -9.53 -13.46
N PHE A 142 12.63 -9.46 -13.03
CA PHE A 142 12.08 -10.24 -11.93
C PHE A 142 10.71 -10.85 -12.30
N PRO A 143 10.68 -11.92 -13.12
CA PRO A 143 9.43 -12.53 -13.61
C PRO A 143 8.49 -13.03 -12.52
N HIS A 144 8.98 -13.31 -11.32
CA HIS A 144 8.17 -13.74 -10.18
C HIS A 144 7.30 -12.64 -9.55
N TYR A 145 7.49 -11.37 -9.95
CA TYR A 145 6.60 -10.27 -9.56
C TYR A 145 5.34 -10.22 -10.45
N ASP A 146 4.59 -11.31 -10.51
CA ASP A 146 3.45 -11.52 -11.42
C ASP A 146 2.08 -11.21 -10.80
N ARG A 147 2.02 -10.72 -9.55
CA ARG A 147 0.78 -10.43 -8.80
C ARG A 147 -0.29 -9.71 -9.61
N TYR A 148 0.09 -8.82 -10.51
CA TYR A 148 -0.79 -7.99 -11.32
C TYR A 148 -0.81 -8.40 -12.80
N SER A 149 -0.53 -9.67 -13.11
CA SER A 149 -0.42 -10.17 -14.49
C SER A 149 -1.64 -10.97 -14.98
N SER A 150 -2.67 -11.16 -14.13
CA SER A 150 -3.88 -11.91 -14.48
C SER A 150 -4.63 -11.31 -15.66
N LYS A 151 -5.48 -12.12 -16.31
CA LYS A 151 -6.35 -11.64 -17.40
C LYS A 151 -7.28 -10.51 -16.92
N SER A 152 -7.79 -10.58 -15.70
CA SER A 152 -8.61 -9.54 -15.09
C SER A 152 -7.83 -8.24 -14.92
N CYS A 153 -6.61 -8.30 -14.35
CA CYS A 153 -5.76 -7.12 -14.23
C CYS A 153 -5.48 -6.46 -15.59
N LYS A 154 -5.20 -7.25 -16.64
CA LYS A 154 -4.99 -6.70 -17.99
C LYS A 154 -6.22 -5.97 -18.51
N LYS A 155 -7.44 -6.53 -18.32
CA LYS A 155 -8.69 -5.86 -18.70
C LYS A 155 -8.88 -4.55 -17.94
N SER A 156 -8.64 -4.54 -16.62
CA SER A 156 -8.74 -3.32 -15.82
C SER A 156 -7.71 -2.27 -16.28
N VAL A 157 -6.48 -2.66 -16.60
CA VAL A 157 -5.45 -1.75 -17.12
C VAL A 157 -5.89 -1.07 -18.41
N GLU A 158 -6.46 -1.82 -19.36
CA GLU A 158 -6.98 -1.24 -20.61
C GLU A 158 -8.14 -0.26 -20.34
N ALA A 159 -9.06 -0.59 -19.44
CA ALA A 159 -10.15 0.30 -19.07
C ALA A 159 -9.63 1.60 -18.42
N TYR A 160 -8.73 1.49 -17.44
CA TYR A 160 -8.10 2.67 -16.80
C TYR A 160 -7.26 3.49 -17.78
N TYR A 161 -6.60 2.85 -18.73
CA TYR A 161 -5.88 3.56 -19.79
C TYR A 161 -6.82 4.42 -20.64
N ASN A 162 -7.96 3.87 -21.04
CA ASN A 162 -8.95 4.61 -21.83
C ASN A 162 -9.53 5.81 -21.03
N ILE A 163 -9.76 5.64 -19.72
CA ILE A 163 -10.19 6.75 -18.85
C ILE A 163 -9.10 7.83 -18.80
N ALA A 164 -7.83 7.46 -18.62
CA ALA A 164 -6.73 8.39 -18.59
C ALA A 164 -6.61 9.17 -19.92
N GLU A 165 -6.58 8.45 -21.04
CA GLU A 165 -6.46 9.04 -22.39
C GLU A 165 -7.60 10.02 -22.70
N LYS A 166 -8.86 9.63 -22.40
CA LYS A 166 -10.05 10.48 -22.58
C LYS A 166 -9.94 11.81 -21.81
N ASN A 167 -9.24 11.80 -20.68
CA ASN A 167 -9.07 12.96 -19.80
C ASN A 167 -7.70 13.65 -19.94
N GLY A 168 -6.92 13.33 -20.99
CA GLY A 168 -5.64 13.96 -21.25
C GLY A 168 -4.55 13.63 -20.22
N LEU A 169 -4.69 12.53 -19.50
CA LEU A 169 -3.74 12.05 -18.49
C LEU A 169 -2.95 10.84 -19.00
N SER A 170 -1.73 10.67 -18.50
CA SER A 170 -1.09 9.35 -18.57
C SER A 170 -1.75 8.39 -17.59
N LEU A 171 -1.64 7.07 -17.84
CA LEU A 171 -2.12 6.06 -16.89
C LEU A 171 -1.38 6.16 -15.54
N THR A 172 -0.09 6.54 -15.54
CA THR A 172 0.68 6.81 -14.33
C THR A 172 0.06 7.94 -13.52
N GLN A 173 -0.27 9.04 -14.18
CA GLN A 173 -0.88 10.21 -13.55
C GLN A 173 -2.25 9.86 -12.96
N LEU A 174 -3.12 9.19 -13.71
CA LEU A 174 -4.43 8.74 -13.23
C LEU A 174 -4.27 7.84 -11.99
N ALA A 175 -3.39 6.84 -12.04
CA ALA A 175 -3.19 5.89 -10.96
C ALA A 175 -2.65 6.55 -9.68
N LEU A 176 -1.69 7.45 -9.80
CA LEU A 176 -1.12 8.15 -8.66
C LEU A 176 -2.10 9.19 -8.09
N ALA A 177 -2.77 9.96 -8.94
CA ALA A 177 -3.78 10.94 -8.51
C ALA A 177 -4.93 10.26 -7.76
N PHE A 178 -5.40 9.10 -8.24
CA PHE A 178 -6.40 8.30 -7.53
C PHE A 178 -5.96 7.93 -6.12
N VAL A 179 -4.71 7.48 -5.93
CA VAL A 179 -4.19 7.15 -4.59
C VAL A 179 -4.04 8.40 -3.74
N ASN A 180 -3.49 9.49 -4.33
CA ASN A 180 -3.25 10.75 -3.62
C ASN A 180 -4.53 11.40 -3.07
N ASP A 181 -5.67 11.16 -3.71
CA ASP A 181 -6.96 11.75 -3.34
C ASP A 181 -7.70 11.00 -2.22
N ARG A 182 -7.16 9.89 -1.73
CA ARG A 182 -7.85 9.09 -0.70
C ARG A 182 -7.75 9.72 0.68
N PRO A 183 -8.89 9.88 1.41
CA PRO A 183 -8.93 10.56 2.71
C PRO A 183 -8.15 9.83 3.82
N PHE A 184 -7.90 8.54 3.65
CA PHE A 184 -7.12 7.72 4.58
C PHE A 184 -5.62 7.68 4.24
N LEU A 185 -5.19 8.31 3.15
CA LEU A 185 -3.79 8.35 2.75
C LEU A 185 -3.01 9.39 3.54
N THR A 186 -1.85 9.00 4.07
CA THR A 186 -0.87 9.93 4.64
C THR A 186 0.30 10.15 3.66
N SER A 187 0.77 9.09 3.01
CA SER A 187 1.85 9.20 2.04
C SER A 187 1.76 8.11 0.98
N ASN A 188 2.04 8.51 -0.27
CA ASN A 188 2.15 7.61 -1.41
C ASN A 188 3.61 7.26 -1.64
N ILE A 189 3.96 5.98 -1.54
CA ILE A 189 5.34 5.51 -1.68
C ILE A 189 5.62 5.22 -3.15
N ILE A 190 6.29 6.16 -3.80
CA ILE A 190 6.66 6.08 -5.21
C ILE A 190 8.06 5.50 -5.42
N GLY A 191 8.32 5.00 -6.63
CA GLY A 191 9.65 4.58 -7.08
C GLY A 191 9.85 5.03 -8.53
N ALA A 192 11.08 5.43 -8.85
CA ALA A 192 11.47 5.85 -10.18
C ALA A 192 12.89 5.34 -10.50
N THR A 193 13.17 5.07 -11.77
CA THR A 193 14.49 4.63 -12.24
C THR A 193 15.20 5.73 -13.06
N ASN A 194 14.51 6.83 -13.34
CA ASN A 194 15.05 8.00 -14.00
C ASN A 194 14.30 9.28 -13.57
N LEU A 195 14.87 10.45 -13.90
CA LEU A 195 14.35 11.76 -13.49
C LEU A 195 12.98 12.07 -14.09
N SER A 196 12.70 11.64 -15.33
CA SER A 196 11.40 11.87 -15.97
C SER A 196 10.27 11.17 -15.21
N GLN A 197 10.47 9.89 -14.84
CA GLN A 197 9.51 9.15 -14.02
C GLN A 197 9.35 9.78 -12.64
N LEU A 198 10.44 10.21 -12.02
CA LEU A 198 10.37 10.85 -10.70
C LEU A 198 9.56 12.14 -10.77
N LYS A 199 9.81 12.97 -11.79
CA LYS A 199 9.07 14.21 -12.01
C LYS A 199 7.57 13.94 -12.23
N GLU A 200 7.22 13.02 -13.13
CA GLU A 200 5.82 12.65 -13.39
C GLU A 200 5.13 12.15 -12.11
N ASN A 201 5.82 11.33 -11.32
CA ASN A 201 5.28 10.82 -10.06
C ASN A 201 5.04 11.97 -9.05
N ILE A 202 5.97 12.91 -8.91
CA ILE A 202 5.82 14.07 -8.02
C ILE A 202 4.69 14.98 -8.49
N ASP A 203 4.67 15.30 -9.78
CA ASP A 203 3.68 16.21 -10.38
C ASP A 203 2.24 15.68 -10.22
N SER A 204 2.06 14.35 -10.07
CA SER A 204 0.76 13.73 -9.85
C SER A 204 0.01 14.26 -8.61
N ILE A 205 0.71 14.84 -7.63
CA ILE A 205 0.08 15.40 -6.43
C ILE A 205 -0.81 16.62 -6.73
N PHE A 206 -0.54 17.31 -7.83
CA PHE A 206 -1.29 18.49 -8.26
C PHE A 206 -2.50 18.14 -9.13
N ILE A 207 -2.65 16.87 -9.54
CA ILE A 207 -3.76 16.42 -10.35
C ILE A 207 -4.95 16.14 -9.44
N LYS A 208 -6.09 16.78 -9.74
CA LYS A 208 -7.37 16.53 -9.09
C LYS A 208 -8.27 15.78 -10.06
N LEU A 209 -8.79 14.65 -9.60
CA LEU A 209 -9.77 13.86 -10.34
C LEU A 209 -11.16 14.38 -9.94
N ASP A 210 -11.97 14.73 -10.92
CA ASP A 210 -13.35 15.09 -10.68
C ASP A 210 -14.24 13.86 -10.43
N ASP A 211 -15.47 14.11 -9.97
CA ASP A 211 -16.41 13.03 -9.64
C ASP A 211 -16.73 12.14 -10.85
N SER A 212 -16.71 12.68 -12.07
CA SER A 212 -16.98 11.91 -13.31
C SER A 212 -15.88 10.87 -13.52
N ILE A 213 -14.61 11.27 -13.38
CA ILE A 213 -13.46 10.37 -13.52
C ILE A 213 -13.47 9.32 -12.39
N LEU A 214 -13.77 9.74 -11.16
CA LEU A 214 -13.85 8.83 -10.01
C LEU A 214 -14.97 7.80 -10.18
N ASN A 215 -16.11 8.18 -10.74
CA ASN A 215 -17.22 7.27 -11.05
C ASN A 215 -16.81 6.26 -12.13
N GLU A 216 -16.20 6.69 -13.24
CA GLU A 216 -15.70 5.78 -14.26
C GLU A 216 -14.67 4.78 -13.69
N ILE A 217 -13.79 5.22 -12.80
CA ILE A 217 -12.84 4.35 -12.06
C ILE A 217 -13.58 3.33 -11.20
N ASN A 218 -14.63 3.74 -10.51
CA ASN A 218 -15.42 2.86 -9.65
C ASN A 218 -16.20 1.82 -10.47
N GLU A 219 -16.78 2.20 -11.60
CA GLU A 219 -17.45 1.27 -12.52
C GLU A 219 -16.49 0.15 -13.00
N VAL A 220 -15.24 0.50 -13.33
CA VAL A 220 -14.22 -0.51 -13.66
C VAL A 220 -13.97 -1.45 -12.50
N HIS A 221 -13.86 -0.92 -11.28
CA HIS A 221 -13.61 -1.73 -10.08
C HIS A 221 -14.80 -2.64 -9.75
N GLU A 222 -16.03 -2.16 -9.87
CA GLU A 222 -17.25 -2.95 -9.66
C GLU A 222 -17.37 -4.10 -10.67
N ALA A 223 -17.07 -3.81 -11.94
CA ALA A 223 -17.10 -4.83 -13.00
C ALA A 223 -15.97 -5.87 -12.87
N ILE A 224 -14.82 -5.49 -12.32
CA ILE A 224 -13.63 -6.35 -12.16
C ILE A 224 -13.02 -6.08 -10.78
N PRO A 225 -13.62 -6.59 -9.68
CA PRO A 225 -13.12 -6.40 -8.32
C PRO A 225 -11.72 -6.99 -8.14
N ASN A 226 -10.85 -6.31 -7.37
CA ASN A 226 -9.47 -6.70 -7.15
C ASN A 226 -9.00 -6.49 -5.70
#